data_7d7c286b7298ac6b6bb8f0059d0eb7a4
#
_entry.id   7d7c286b7298ac6b6bb8f0059d0eb7a4
#
_cell.length_a   1.000
_cell.length_b   1.000
_cell.length_c   1.000
_cell.angle_alpha   90.00
_cell.angle_beta   90.00
_cell.angle_gamma   90.00
#
_symmetry.space_group_name_H-M   'P 1'
#
loop_
_entity.id
_entity.type
_entity.pdbx_description
1 polymer ?
#
loop_
_entity_poly.entity_id
_entity_poly.type
_entity_poly.pdbx_seq_one_letter_code
_entity_poly.pdbx_strand_id
1 'polypeptide(L)'
;QGYYKSDDLLHWTLVTTNLPTTGNAPAAVEMDGQLYLTFSGATGTFYRTVMPESGRWEVATNSFPYDVAEPSLFYDEGRLFLYSGSGNKVSLTGMEIDPKTFLPLTQTMPLITNCKQTNGWEVAGDYHEWKTLSSWIEGTWMTKRDSRYYLQYASSGIQYTGSNQGVYVADNPLGPFVLAAHNPFVYKPEGFTKGAGNGCLFQDRYGNDWYMGTTGVSVRHIFERRIVLHPVFFDKDSLMYAYTGFGDYPMSMPTKKINSPEELATGWMLLSYRKLVRVSSEQRKHPACCAVDESIRSWWSAETGDTGEFLSLDLGEVCEVRAIQINFADEDAQLSGGVSDTYQYHLETSTDGKKWKPVGEKSLRITDTPHDYVVLEKPLASRYLRITNVHVPAGKFSVSGFRVFGKANKPAPSMVDSWRGLRDVNDRRNATLRWNNVEDAVGYNIRYGTSPDKLYHNYIVYGDNEIIIKGLHAEWEYYFAIDSFNEGGITRGEKVEKVL
;
A
#
# COMPACT_ATOMS: atom_id res chain seq x y z
N GLN A 1 -17.96 -6.07 15.35
CA GLN A 1 -16.66 -5.44 15.50
C GLN A 1 -15.60 -6.45 15.91
N GLY A 2 -14.37 -6.31 15.44
CA GLY A 2 -13.33 -7.27 15.73
C GLY A 2 -11.99 -6.87 15.10
N TYR A 3 -11.07 -7.79 15.13
CA TYR A 3 -9.78 -7.72 14.44
C TYR A 3 -9.51 -9.03 13.72
N TYR A 4 -8.59 -8.99 12.79
CA TYR A 4 -8.17 -10.18 12.07
C TYR A 4 -6.89 -10.74 12.68
N LYS A 5 -6.81 -12.08 12.74
CA LYS A 5 -5.64 -12.84 13.14
C LYS A 5 -5.10 -13.62 11.94
N SER A 6 -3.77 -13.65 11.79
CA SER A 6 -3.07 -14.49 10.82
C SER A 6 -1.78 -15.05 11.42
N ASP A 7 -1.42 -16.25 11.04
CA ASP A 7 -0.15 -16.90 11.38
C ASP A 7 0.85 -16.89 10.21
N ASP A 8 0.40 -16.51 9.00
CA ASP A 8 1.18 -16.58 7.76
C ASP A 8 1.04 -15.35 6.84
N LEU A 9 0.26 -14.35 7.26
CA LEU A 9 -0.06 -13.12 6.50
C LEU A 9 -0.86 -13.36 5.21
N LEU A 10 -1.27 -14.60 4.94
CA LEU A 10 -2.09 -15.00 3.78
C LEU A 10 -3.52 -15.36 4.19
N HIS A 11 -3.65 -16.12 5.28
CA HIS A 11 -4.94 -16.57 5.79
C HIS A 11 -5.31 -15.80 7.05
N TRP A 12 -6.43 -15.10 6.98
CA TRP A 12 -6.90 -14.20 8.03
C TRP A 12 -8.22 -14.66 8.59
N THR A 13 -8.32 -14.72 9.90
CA THR A 13 -9.55 -15.09 10.63
C THR A 13 -10.06 -13.91 11.42
N LEU A 14 -11.33 -13.56 11.23
CA LEU A 14 -11.99 -12.53 12.03
C LEU A 14 -12.23 -13.02 13.45
N VAL A 15 -11.73 -12.29 14.43
CA VAL A 15 -12.02 -12.45 15.85
C VAL A 15 -13.03 -11.38 16.25
N THR A 16 -14.26 -11.79 16.55
CA THR A 16 -15.30 -10.89 17.06
C THR A 16 -15.02 -10.54 18.51
N THR A 17 -15.16 -9.27 18.87
CA THR A 17 -14.82 -8.78 20.21
C THR A 17 -16.00 -8.15 20.94
N ASN A 18 -15.83 -8.00 22.26
CA ASN A 18 -16.73 -7.24 23.13
C ASN A 18 -16.25 -5.77 23.34
N LEU A 19 -15.26 -5.31 22.57
CA LEU A 19 -14.81 -3.92 22.61
C LEU A 19 -15.91 -2.95 22.13
N PRO A 20 -15.89 -1.69 22.54
CA PRO A 20 -16.83 -0.68 22.06
C PRO A 20 -16.84 -0.56 20.54
N THR A 21 -17.97 -0.21 19.96
CA THR A 21 -18.16 0.00 18.52
C THR A 21 -17.91 1.45 18.09
N THR A 22 -17.62 2.31 19.03
CA THR A 22 -17.30 3.73 18.83
C THR A 22 -15.80 3.95 18.96
N GLY A 23 -15.30 4.99 18.30
CA GLY A 23 -13.87 5.31 18.28
C GLY A 23 -13.17 4.87 17.01
N ASN A 24 -11.92 5.29 16.87
CA ASN A 24 -11.06 5.03 15.71
C ASN A 24 -9.59 4.91 16.15
N ALA A 25 -8.71 4.58 15.20
CA ALA A 25 -7.26 4.49 15.42
C ALA A 25 -6.87 3.67 16.66
N PRO A 26 -7.16 2.37 16.71
CA PRO A 26 -6.79 1.51 17.82
C PRO A 26 -5.26 1.32 17.89
N ALA A 27 -4.73 1.38 19.10
CA ALA A 27 -3.34 1.10 19.41
C ALA A 27 -3.25 -0.07 20.40
N ALA A 28 -2.43 -1.04 20.10
CA ALA A 28 -2.20 -2.19 20.97
C ALA A 28 -0.72 -2.36 21.29
N VAL A 29 -0.44 -2.87 22.49
CA VAL A 29 0.92 -3.23 22.94
C VAL A 29 0.87 -4.51 23.76
N GLU A 30 1.88 -5.36 23.58
CA GLU A 30 2.09 -6.51 24.44
C GLU A 30 2.99 -6.12 25.61
N MET A 31 2.58 -6.46 26.82
CA MET A 31 3.36 -6.29 28.04
C MET A 31 3.15 -7.52 28.94
N ASP A 32 4.24 -8.19 29.31
CA ASP A 32 4.26 -9.31 30.25
C ASP A 32 3.21 -10.42 29.93
N GLY A 33 3.08 -10.76 28.63
CA GLY A 33 2.16 -11.81 28.16
C GLY A 33 0.70 -11.38 28.05
N GLN A 34 0.39 -10.10 28.16
CA GLN A 34 -0.95 -9.53 28.00
C GLN A 34 -0.95 -8.50 26.88
N LEU A 35 -2.03 -8.45 26.10
CA LEU A 35 -2.29 -7.36 25.19
C LEU A 35 -3.09 -6.26 25.87
N TYR A 36 -2.65 -5.03 25.68
CA TYR A 36 -3.35 -3.83 26.08
C TYR A 36 -3.75 -3.02 24.85
N LEU A 37 -4.89 -2.37 24.92
CA LEU A 37 -5.46 -1.62 23.80
C LEU A 37 -6.12 -0.33 24.30
N THR A 38 -5.91 0.76 23.55
CA THR A 38 -6.69 1.98 23.63
C THR A 38 -6.97 2.50 22.21
N PHE A 39 -7.77 3.57 22.06
CA PHE A 39 -8.12 4.16 20.78
C PHE A 39 -8.59 5.61 20.93
N SER A 40 -8.62 6.36 19.85
CA SER A 40 -9.19 7.72 19.84
C SER A 40 -10.67 7.67 20.20
N GLY A 41 -11.06 8.44 21.22
CA GLY A 41 -12.42 8.45 21.77
C GLY A 41 -12.66 7.41 22.87
N ALA A 42 -11.63 6.73 23.34
CA ALA A 42 -11.73 5.79 24.48
C ALA A 42 -11.90 6.48 25.84
N THR A 43 -11.83 7.82 25.88
CA THR A 43 -12.04 8.67 27.06
C THR A 43 -11.24 8.19 28.29
N GLY A 44 -9.94 7.98 28.11
CA GLY A 44 -9.03 7.55 29.17
C GLY A 44 -9.10 6.07 29.53
N THR A 45 -9.77 5.25 28.72
CA THR A 45 -9.92 3.81 28.97
C THR A 45 -8.85 2.99 28.24
N PHE A 46 -8.23 2.07 28.98
CA PHE A 46 -7.39 1.02 28.44
C PHE A 46 -8.06 -0.34 28.68
N TYR A 47 -7.99 -1.18 27.67
CA TYR A 47 -8.52 -2.56 27.72
C TYR A 47 -7.35 -3.53 27.75
N ARG A 48 -7.57 -4.73 28.28
CA ARG A 48 -6.56 -5.80 28.27
C ARG A 48 -7.18 -7.16 27.97
N THR A 49 -6.36 -8.07 27.47
CA THR A 49 -6.67 -9.48 27.31
C THR A 49 -5.42 -10.36 27.43
N VAL A 50 -5.56 -11.55 27.98
CA VAL A 50 -4.53 -12.61 28.00
C VAL A 50 -4.78 -13.65 26.90
N MET A 51 -5.95 -13.61 26.26
CA MET A 51 -6.38 -14.56 25.22
C MET A 51 -6.99 -13.79 24.04
N PRO A 52 -6.18 -13.10 23.22
CA PRO A 52 -6.70 -12.28 22.12
C PRO A 52 -7.60 -13.05 21.16
N GLU A 53 -7.33 -14.32 20.89
CA GLU A 53 -8.14 -15.17 20.02
C GLU A 53 -9.55 -15.44 20.54
N SER A 54 -9.81 -15.22 21.83
CA SER A 54 -11.16 -15.32 22.40
C SER A 54 -12.04 -14.12 22.07
N GLY A 55 -11.44 -13.00 21.67
CA GLY A 55 -12.12 -11.72 21.47
C GLY A 55 -12.64 -11.06 22.76
N ARG A 56 -12.31 -11.61 23.92
CA ARG A 56 -12.76 -11.10 25.23
C ARG A 56 -11.74 -10.16 25.82
N TRP A 57 -12.19 -8.94 26.07
CA TRP A 57 -11.41 -7.86 26.66
C TRP A 57 -12.07 -7.39 27.95
N GLU A 58 -11.27 -6.98 28.90
CA GLU A 58 -11.71 -6.33 30.13
C GLU A 58 -11.09 -4.93 30.24
N VAL A 59 -11.71 -4.06 31.00
CA VAL A 59 -11.16 -2.73 31.30
C VAL A 59 -9.97 -2.90 32.24
N ALA A 60 -8.79 -2.48 31.80
CA ALA A 60 -7.59 -2.41 32.63
C ALA A 60 -7.62 -1.19 33.54
N THR A 61 -8.00 -0.02 32.99
CA THR A 61 -8.24 1.23 33.69
C THR A 61 -9.16 2.14 32.87
N ASN A 62 -9.83 3.06 33.55
CA ASN A 62 -10.58 4.16 32.95
C ASN A 62 -10.17 5.53 33.56
N SER A 63 -8.98 5.58 34.15
CA SER A 63 -8.51 6.71 34.93
C SER A 63 -7.42 7.53 34.25
N PHE A 64 -7.10 7.24 32.99
CA PHE A 64 -6.14 8.05 32.24
C PHE A 64 -6.74 9.45 32.03
N PRO A 65 -6.01 10.53 32.37
CA PRO A 65 -6.63 11.86 32.53
C PRO A 65 -6.82 12.63 31.21
N TYR A 66 -6.40 12.08 30.05
CA TYR A 66 -6.43 12.79 28.77
C TYR A 66 -7.20 12.01 27.72
N ASP A 67 -7.87 12.74 26.82
CA ASP A 67 -8.27 12.21 25.53
C ASP A 67 -7.07 12.25 24.58
N VAL A 68 -6.88 11.16 23.86
CA VAL A 68 -5.77 11.01 22.91
C VAL A 68 -6.30 10.83 21.49
N ALA A 69 -5.69 11.54 20.55
CA ALA A 69 -5.97 11.41 19.13
C ALA A 69 -4.86 10.59 18.49
N GLU A 70 -5.26 9.57 17.72
CA GLU A 70 -4.33 8.67 17.02
C GLU A 70 -3.23 8.13 17.95
N PRO A 71 -3.59 7.44 19.06
CA PRO A 71 -2.62 6.94 20.02
C PRO A 71 -1.73 5.86 19.40
N SER A 72 -0.50 5.73 19.88
CA SER A 72 0.27 4.51 19.79
C SER A 72 0.99 4.21 21.11
N LEU A 73 1.18 2.95 21.40
CA LEU A 73 1.77 2.46 22.63
C LEU A 73 3.07 1.75 22.32
N PHE A 74 4.09 1.98 23.13
CA PHE A 74 5.37 1.32 22.99
C PHE A 74 5.92 0.93 24.36
N TYR A 75 6.19 -0.36 24.54
CA TYR A 75 6.75 -0.92 25.78
C TYR A 75 8.18 -1.36 25.55
N ASP A 76 9.09 -0.88 26.37
CA ASP A 76 10.51 -1.18 26.27
C ASP A 76 11.17 -1.15 27.65
N GLU A 77 11.87 -2.23 28.00
CA GLU A 77 12.66 -2.33 29.25
C GLU A 77 11.85 -1.98 30.53
N GLY A 78 10.58 -2.42 30.60
CA GLY A 78 9.71 -2.17 31.75
C GLY A 78 9.06 -0.77 31.77
N ARG A 79 9.27 0.02 30.73
CA ARG A 79 8.73 1.38 30.58
C ARG A 79 7.68 1.41 29.49
N LEU A 80 6.59 2.13 29.71
CA LEU A 80 5.51 2.28 28.76
C LEU A 80 5.44 3.74 28.26
N PHE A 81 5.41 3.91 26.94
CA PHE A 81 5.32 5.20 26.28
C PHE A 81 4.02 5.30 25.49
N LEU A 82 3.38 6.45 25.56
CA LEU A 82 2.21 6.82 24.78
C LEU A 82 2.58 7.96 23.83
N TYR A 83 2.38 7.73 22.53
CA TYR A 83 2.50 8.77 21.52
C TYR A 83 1.12 9.09 20.98
N SER A 84 0.90 10.36 20.59
CA SER A 84 -0.40 10.80 20.08
C SER A 84 -0.27 12.07 19.25
N GLY A 85 -1.33 12.38 18.53
CA GLY A 85 -1.49 13.60 17.77
C GLY A 85 -2.04 13.35 16.38
N SER A 86 -2.95 14.20 15.95
CA SER A 86 -3.55 14.18 14.62
C SER A 86 -3.97 15.61 14.27
N GLY A 87 -3.47 16.13 13.17
CA GLY A 87 -3.88 17.43 12.69
C GLY A 87 -2.85 18.15 11.84
N ASN A 88 -3.22 19.35 11.44
CA ASN A 88 -2.43 20.18 10.53
C ASN A 88 -1.72 21.37 11.20
N LYS A 89 -1.93 21.57 12.50
CA LYS A 89 -1.36 22.67 13.29
C LYS A 89 -0.83 22.22 14.65
N VAL A 90 -0.78 20.93 14.88
CA VAL A 90 -0.34 20.32 16.14
C VAL A 90 0.93 19.52 15.91
N SER A 91 1.77 19.46 16.93
CA SER A 91 2.90 18.54 16.95
C SER A 91 2.42 17.16 17.36
N LEU A 92 3.04 16.13 16.83
CA LEU A 92 2.94 14.78 17.40
C LEU A 92 3.70 14.79 18.73
N THR A 93 3.14 14.18 19.74
CA THR A 93 3.60 14.26 21.12
C THR A 93 3.89 12.89 21.69
N GLY A 94 4.63 12.86 22.80
CA GLY A 94 4.90 11.65 23.56
C GLY A 94 5.00 11.92 25.05
N MET A 95 4.73 10.89 25.84
CA MET A 95 4.91 10.87 27.28
C MET A 95 5.23 9.46 27.76
N GLU A 96 5.86 9.36 28.92
CA GLU A 96 5.97 8.10 29.64
C GLU A 96 4.79 7.97 30.60
N ILE A 97 4.19 6.77 30.65
CA ILE A 97 3.09 6.43 31.54
C ILE A 97 3.47 5.19 32.37
N ASP A 98 2.93 5.09 33.55
CA ASP A 98 3.17 3.96 34.44
C ASP A 98 2.52 2.68 33.87
N PRO A 99 3.25 1.59 33.65
CA PRO A 99 2.71 0.38 32.99
C PRO A 99 1.69 -0.37 33.83
N LYS A 100 1.54 -0.06 35.13
CA LYS A 100 0.56 -0.71 36.03
C LYS A 100 -0.69 0.12 36.23
N THR A 101 -0.54 1.42 36.38
CA THR A 101 -1.65 2.35 36.66
C THR A 101 -2.10 3.12 35.42
N PHE A 102 -1.29 3.14 34.38
CA PHE A 102 -1.45 3.94 33.14
C PHE A 102 -1.51 5.46 33.41
N LEU A 103 -1.11 5.92 34.57
CA LEU A 103 -1.03 7.35 34.85
C LEU A 103 0.23 7.97 34.28
N PRO A 104 0.20 9.25 33.83
CA PRO A 104 1.37 9.92 33.32
C PRO A 104 2.52 10.00 34.34
N LEU A 105 3.72 9.62 33.94
CA LEU A 105 4.96 9.80 34.70
C LEU A 105 5.73 11.05 34.27
N THR A 106 5.51 11.50 33.04
CA THR A 106 6.10 12.72 32.50
C THR A 106 5.02 13.66 31.96
N GLN A 107 5.37 14.92 31.74
CA GLN A 107 4.54 15.81 30.96
C GLN A 107 4.57 15.41 29.49
N THR A 108 3.51 15.74 28.76
CA THR A 108 3.44 15.59 27.30
C THR A 108 4.48 16.50 26.65
N MET A 109 5.30 15.92 25.77
CA MET A 109 6.36 16.63 25.04
C MET A 109 6.06 16.66 23.54
N PRO A 110 6.26 17.79 22.84
CA PRO A 110 6.23 17.82 21.37
C PRO A 110 7.45 17.08 20.80
N LEU A 111 7.25 16.16 19.87
CA LEU A 111 8.30 15.33 19.29
C LEU A 111 8.53 15.64 17.80
N ILE A 112 7.47 15.72 17.01
CA ILE A 112 7.53 15.97 15.57
C ILE A 112 6.56 17.09 15.22
N THR A 113 7.04 18.07 14.47
CA THR A 113 6.23 19.15 13.92
C THR A 113 6.33 19.11 12.39
N ASN A 114 5.21 19.36 11.72
CA ASN A 114 5.17 19.44 10.27
C ASN A 114 6.18 20.43 9.69
N CYS A 115 6.91 20.03 8.67
CA CYS A 115 7.92 20.84 7.98
C CYS A 115 7.81 20.76 6.45
N LYS A 116 6.63 20.98 5.89
CA LYS A 116 6.34 20.89 4.45
C LYS A 116 7.19 21.83 3.58
N GLN A 117 7.85 22.83 4.17
CA GLN A 117 8.74 23.74 3.45
C GLN A 117 9.96 22.99 2.90
N THR A 118 10.49 22.04 3.65
CA THR A 118 11.60 21.19 3.27
C THR A 118 11.16 19.78 2.91
N ASN A 119 10.20 19.22 3.65
CA ASN A 119 9.70 17.87 3.46
C ASN A 119 8.60 17.84 2.39
N GLY A 120 8.96 17.56 1.14
CA GLY A 120 8.00 17.57 0.03
C GLY A 120 6.88 16.53 0.21
N TRP A 121 7.17 15.41 0.85
CA TRP A 121 6.17 14.37 1.16
C TRP A 121 5.09 14.79 2.16
N GLU A 122 5.32 15.87 2.89
CA GLU A 122 4.31 16.45 3.80
C GLU A 122 3.37 17.43 3.09
N VAL A 123 3.61 17.78 1.84
CA VAL A 123 2.69 18.64 1.07
C VAL A 123 1.43 17.86 0.73
N ALA A 124 0.26 18.45 0.99
CA ALA A 124 -1.03 17.82 0.72
C ALA A 124 -1.30 17.65 -0.80
N GLY A 125 -2.23 16.76 -1.13
CA GLY A 125 -2.68 16.50 -2.49
C GLY A 125 -2.21 15.15 -3.04
N ASP A 126 -2.86 14.68 -4.10
CA ASP A 126 -2.53 13.40 -4.76
C ASP A 126 -1.09 13.40 -5.32
N TYR A 127 -0.60 14.55 -5.71
CA TYR A 127 0.74 14.75 -6.27
C TYR A 127 1.54 15.79 -5.49
N HIS A 128 1.27 15.99 -4.19
CA HIS A 128 1.90 17.02 -3.36
C HIS A 128 1.81 18.43 -3.97
N GLU A 129 0.68 18.76 -4.57
CA GLU A 129 0.47 20.01 -5.29
C GLU A 129 -0.14 21.14 -4.46
N TRP A 130 -0.78 20.84 -3.32
CA TRP A 130 -1.51 21.82 -2.52
C TRP A 130 -0.62 22.53 -1.49
N LYS A 131 0.33 23.30 -1.97
CA LYS A 131 1.37 23.97 -1.17
C LYS A 131 0.83 24.95 -0.12
N THR A 132 -0.35 25.52 -0.36
CA THR A 132 -1.00 26.49 0.54
C THR A 132 -1.71 25.83 1.71
N LEU A 133 -2.21 24.61 1.55
CA LEU A 133 -2.85 23.88 2.63
C LEU A 133 -1.81 23.44 3.67
N SER A 134 -2.20 23.51 4.94
CA SER A 134 -1.41 22.89 6.00
C SER A 134 -1.47 21.36 5.84
N SER A 135 -0.33 20.73 5.93
CA SER A 135 -0.24 19.29 5.83
C SER A 135 -0.74 18.62 7.11
N TRP A 136 -1.44 17.53 6.95
CA TRP A 136 -1.91 16.70 8.05
C TRP A 136 -0.83 15.70 8.45
N ILE A 137 -0.51 15.60 9.72
CA ILE A 137 0.35 14.58 10.30
C ILE A 137 -0.37 13.83 11.41
N GLU A 138 -0.19 12.51 11.50
CA GLU A 138 -0.89 11.64 12.44
C GLU A 138 -0.25 10.25 12.53
N GLY A 139 -0.90 9.31 13.23
CA GLY A 139 -0.62 7.88 13.14
C GLY A 139 0.82 7.52 13.51
N THR A 140 1.27 7.96 14.69
CA THR A 140 2.59 7.62 15.20
C THR A 140 2.75 6.11 15.43
N TRP A 141 3.95 5.59 15.16
CA TRP A 141 4.35 4.24 15.53
C TRP A 141 5.82 4.20 15.90
N MET A 142 6.15 3.60 17.05
CA MET A 142 7.54 3.45 17.50
C MET A 142 8.05 2.06 17.22
N THR A 143 9.28 2.00 16.66
CA THR A 143 10.04 0.75 16.50
C THR A 143 11.43 0.93 17.10
N LYS A 144 11.89 -0.05 17.86
CA LYS A 144 13.27 -0.10 18.35
C LYS A 144 14.07 -1.13 17.53
N ARG A 145 15.25 -0.73 17.06
CA ARG A 145 16.21 -1.65 16.45
C ARG A 145 17.58 -1.39 17.06
N ASP A 146 18.15 -2.43 17.66
CA ASP A 146 19.36 -2.30 18.45
C ASP A 146 19.20 -1.23 19.56
N SER A 147 20.00 -0.18 19.56
CA SER A 147 19.90 0.95 20.51
C SER A 147 19.16 2.16 19.94
N ARG A 148 18.56 2.07 18.74
CA ARG A 148 17.88 3.18 18.06
C ARG A 148 16.37 3.07 18.09
N TYR A 149 15.72 4.20 18.24
CA TYR A 149 14.27 4.37 18.21
C TYR A 149 13.87 5.08 16.92
N TYR A 150 12.89 4.51 16.20
CA TYR A 150 12.37 5.00 14.92
C TYR A 150 10.91 5.41 15.14
N LEU A 151 10.66 6.70 15.27
CA LEU A 151 9.30 7.24 15.40
C LEU A 151 8.76 7.54 14.01
N GLN A 152 7.80 6.71 13.58
CA GLN A 152 7.11 6.81 12.31
C GLN A 152 5.90 7.73 12.43
N TYR A 153 5.49 8.36 11.32
CA TYR A 153 4.28 9.17 11.25
C TYR A 153 3.72 9.22 9.83
N ALA A 154 2.40 9.24 9.70
CA ALA A 154 1.72 9.45 8.44
C ALA A 154 1.67 10.93 8.06
N SER A 155 1.77 11.24 6.78
CA SER A 155 1.65 12.60 6.29
C SER A 155 0.94 12.73 4.95
N SER A 156 0.69 13.96 4.56
CA SER A 156 -0.07 14.47 3.42
C SER A 156 -1.59 14.23 3.48
N GLY A 157 -2.07 13.36 4.33
CA GLY A 157 -3.48 12.98 4.47
C GLY A 157 -3.81 11.67 3.75
N ILE A 158 -4.48 10.78 4.47
CA ILE A 158 -4.75 9.39 4.06
C ILE A 158 -5.68 9.25 2.84
N GLN A 159 -6.41 10.30 2.47
CA GLN A 159 -7.29 10.35 1.31
C GLN A 159 -6.54 10.56 -0.01
N TYR A 160 -5.27 10.98 0.05
CA TYR A 160 -4.48 11.30 -1.14
C TYR A 160 -3.62 10.12 -1.58
N THR A 161 -3.35 10.03 -2.87
CA THR A 161 -2.41 9.03 -3.41
C THR A 161 -0.97 9.29 -2.97
N GLY A 162 -0.64 10.54 -2.60
CA GLY A 162 0.63 10.92 -2.00
C GLY A 162 0.78 10.54 -0.52
N SER A 163 -0.23 9.91 0.10
CA SER A 163 -0.16 9.44 1.50
C SER A 163 1.05 8.52 1.71
N ASN A 164 1.80 8.78 2.77
CA ASN A 164 3.09 8.17 3.03
C ASN A 164 3.38 8.04 4.52
N GLN A 165 4.51 7.40 4.84
CA GLN A 165 4.98 7.26 6.21
C GLN A 165 6.41 7.82 6.31
N GLY A 166 6.57 8.93 7.05
CA GLY A 166 7.86 9.49 7.40
C GLY A 166 8.44 8.85 8.66
N VAL A 167 9.72 9.08 8.93
CA VAL A 167 10.40 8.55 10.11
C VAL A 167 11.48 9.51 10.65
N TYR A 168 11.48 9.64 11.96
CA TYR A 168 12.52 10.30 12.74
C TYR A 168 13.23 9.28 13.62
N VAL A 169 14.50 9.52 13.95
CA VAL A 169 15.33 8.61 14.76
C VAL A 169 15.88 9.30 15.98
N ALA A 170 16.05 8.54 17.08
CA ALA A 170 16.63 9.01 18.33
C ALA A 170 17.32 7.85 19.06
N ASP A 171 18.15 8.18 20.07
CA ASP A 171 18.73 7.20 20.99
C ASP A 171 17.88 7.06 22.27
N ASN A 172 16.74 7.76 22.35
CA ASN A 172 15.81 7.72 23.47
C ASN A 172 14.36 7.75 22.96
N PRO A 173 13.42 6.98 23.56
CA PRO A 173 12.03 6.90 23.11
C PRO A 173 11.27 8.24 23.14
N LEU A 174 11.70 9.23 23.92
CA LEU A 174 11.14 10.58 23.93
C LEU A 174 12.04 11.61 23.24
N GLY A 175 13.04 11.15 22.48
CA GLY A 175 13.93 12.02 21.71
C GLY A 175 15.15 12.55 22.50
N PRO A 176 15.86 13.59 21.99
CA PRO A 176 15.49 14.39 20.82
C PRO A 176 15.53 13.59 19.49
N PHE A 177 14.52 13.81 18.66
CA PHE A 177 14.42 13.12 17.36
C PHE A 177 15.06 13.94 16.25
N VAL A 178 15.74 13.26 15.33
CA VAL A 178 16.28 13.83 14.09
C VAL A 178 15.67 13.14 12.89
N LEU A 179 15.47 13.87 11.80
CA LEU A 179 14.91 13.32 10.56
C LEU A 179 15.87 12.25 10.00
N ALA A 180 15.37 11.06 9.73
CA ALA A 180 16.19 10.01 9.12
C ALA A 180 16.61 10.40 7.69
N ALA A 181 17.80 10.00 7.28
CA ALA A 181 18.36 10.37 5.97
C ALA A 181 17.65 9.71 4.76
N HIS A 182 16.76 8.75 5.00
CA HIS A 182 15.84 8.19 4.01
C HIS A 182 14.41 8.48 4.45
N ASN A 183 13.74 9.37 3.71
CA ASN A 183 12.35 9.77 3.96
C ASN A 183 11.62 10.13 2.66
N PRO A 184 10.29 9.88 2.61
CA PRO A 184 9.56 9.04 3.56
C PRO A 184 10.01 7.57 3.44
N PHE A 185 9.98 6.80 4.52
CA PHE A 185 10.48 5.41 4.44
C PHE A 185 9.51 4.47 3.74
N VAL A 186 8.22 4.80 3.70
CA VAL A 186 7.22 4.15 2.85
C VAL A 186 6.55 5.19 1.96
N TYR A 187 6.67 5.04 0.65
CA TYR A 187 6.07 5.94 -0.32
C TYR A 187 5.70 5.21 -1.60
N LYS A 188 4.41 5.23 -1.95
CA LYS A 188 3.90 4.58 -3.17
C LYS A 188 2.78 5.43 -3.80
N PRO A 189 3.13 6.53 -4.50
CA PRO A 189 2.16 7.43 -5.10
C PRO A 189 1.64 6.98 -6.46
N GLU A 190 2.12 5.87 -6.99
CA GLU A 190 1.91 5.39 -8.35
C GLU A 190 1.50 3.90 -8.41
N GLY A 191 1.30 3.37 -9.62
CA GLY A 191 0.85 2.01 -9.87
C GLY A 191 -0.66 1.87 -9.77
N PHE A 192 -1.14 0.65 -9.69
CA PHE A 192 -2.57 0.34 -9.60
C PHE A 192 -3.16 0.79 -8.27
N THR A 193 -2.56 0.36 -7.13
CA THR A 193 -2.92 0.83 -5.79
C THR A 193 -1.95 1.92 -5.34
N LYS A 194 -2.46 2.99 -4.73
CA LYS A 194 -1.69 4.18 -4.39
C LYS A 194 -1.90 4.58 -2.93
N GLY A 195 -0.87 5.20 -2.36
CA GLY A 195 -0.83 5.57 -0.96
C GLY A 195 -0.31 4.44 -0.08
N ALA A 196 0.31 4.79 1.03
CA ALA A 196 0.86 3.84 1.99
C ALA A 196 0.95 4.42 3.41
N GLY A 197 0.17 5.44 3.73
CA GLY A 197 0.23 6.09 5.04
C GLY A 197 -0.54 5.37 6.14
N ASN A 198 -0.39 5.87 7.35
CA ASN A 198 -1.10 5.48 8.56
C ASN A 198 -1.03 3.98 8.87
N GLY A 199 0.19 3.50 9.10
CA GLY A 199 0.47 2.10 9.33
C GLY A 199 1.45 1.85 10.46
N CYS A 200 1.75 0.58 10.65
CA CYS A 200 2.66 0.09 11.68
C CYS A 200 3.70 -0.87 11.12
N LEU A 201 4.83 -0.95 11.80
CA LEU A 201 5.87 -1.94 11.52
C LEU A 201 5.75 -3.08 12.52
N PHE A 202 5.89 -4.31 12.06
CA PHE A 202 5.89 -5.52 12.88
C PHE A 202 6.83 -6.57 12.29
N GLN A 203 7.10 -7.62 13.04
CA GLN A 203 7.89 -8.77 12.58
C GLN A 203 7.00 -10.00 12.38
N ASP A 204 7.26 -10.74 11.30
CA ASP A 204 6.69 -12.07 11.13
C ASP A 204 7.43 -13.11 12.01
N ARG A 205 6.91 -14.33 12.04
CA ARG A 205 7.51 -15.43 12.82
C ARG A 205 8.93 -15.84 12.38
N TYR A 206 9.39 -15.38 11.23
CA TYR A 206 10.75 -15.63 10.72
C TYR A 206 11.70 -14.46 11.02
N GLY A 207 11.19 -13.40 11.68
CA GLY A 207 11.92 -12.19 12.00
C GLY A 207 12.06 -11.22 10.82
N ASN A 208 11.25 -11.34 9.76
CA ASN A 208 11.19 -10.35 8.70
C ASN A 208 10.38 -9.15 9.16
N ASP A 209 10.86 -7.97 8.85
CA ASP A 209 10.16 -6.72 9.17
C ASP A 209 9.16 -6.39 8.06
N TRP A 210 7.94 -6.03 8.44
CA TRP A 210 6.84 -5.68 7.55
C TRP A 210 6.20 -4.38 7.98
N TYR A 211 5.89 -3.55 7.00
CA TYR A 211 5.02 -2.40 7.18
C TYR A 211 3.61 -2.76 6.71
N MET A 212 2.62 -2.57 7.58
CA MET A 212 1.21 -2.68 7.25
C MET A 212 0.57 -1.31 7.33
N GLY A 213 0.11 -0.80 6.22
CA GLY A 213 -0.53 0.51 6.10
C GLY A 213 -1.80 0.48 5.29
N THR A 214 -2.25 1.64 4.82
CA THR A 214 -3.50 1.76 4.07
C THR A 214 -3.27 2.24 2.65
N THR A 215 -4.02 1.68 1.70
CA THR A 215 -4.03 2.10 0.30
C THR A 215 -5.44 2.45 -0.15
N GLY A 216 -5.56 3.44 -1.05
CA GLY A 216 -6.83 3.81 -1.67
C GLY A 216 -7.21 2.82 -2.75
N VAL A 217 -8.43 2.29 -2.68
CA VAL A 217 -8.92 1.25 -3.61
C VAL A 217 -10.29 1.57 -4.19
N SER A 218 -11.01 2.54 -3.63
CA SER A 218 -12.35 2.85 -4.08
C SER A 218 -12.36 3.91 -5.17
N VAL A 219 -13.24 3.72 -6.13
CA VAL A 219 -13.64 4.72 -7.12
C VAL A 219 -14.74 5.64 -6.60
N ARG A 220 -15.44 5.25 -5.53
CA ARG A 220 -16.65 5.92 -5.03
C ARG A 220 -16.40 6.83 -3.84
N HIS A 221 -15.50 6.44 -2.94
CA HIS A 221 -15.28 7.19 -1.72
C HIS A 221 -13.78 7.27 -1.37
N ILE A 222 -13.25 8.48 -1.24
CA ILE A 222 -11.82 8.73 -1.04
C ILE A 222 -11.27 8.16 0.28
N PHE A 223 -12.13 7.87 1.26
CA PHE A 223 -11.74 7.24 2.52
C PHE A 223 -11.96 5.72 2.52
N GLU A 224 -12.45 5.12 1.44
CA GLU A 224 -12.46 3.67 1.34
C GLU A 224 -11.06 3.16 1.04
N ARG A 225 -10.55 2.36 1.96
CA ARG A 225 -9.16 1.90 1.96
C ARG A 225 -9.11 0.40 2.19
N ARG A 226 -7.98 -0.18 1.78
CA ARG A 226 -7.60 -1.56 2.10
C ARG A 226 -6.22 -1.56 2.75
N ILE A 227 -5.88 -2.68 3.36
CA ILE A 227 -4.56 -2.89 3.93
C ILE A 227 -3.57 -3.17 2.80
N VAL A 228 -2.40 -2.54 2.90
CA VAL A 228 -1.23 -2.83 2.08
C VAL A 228 -0.11 -3.37 2.96
N LEU A 229 0.68 -4.29 2.43
CA LEU A 229 1.82 -4.90 3.11
C LEU A 229 3.09 -4.67 2.27
N HIS A 230 4.09 -4.06 2.88
CA HIS A 230 5.41 -3.85 2.27
C HIS A 230 6.52 -4.45 3.13
N PRO A 231 7.50 -5.17 2.56
CA PRO A 231 8.66 -5.62 3.31
C PRO A 231 9.55 -4.44 3.69
N VAL A 232 10.09 -4.48 4.89
CA VAL A 232 10.97 -3.44 5.44
C VAL A 232 12.35 -4.00 5.70
N PHE A 233 13.35 -3.20 5.39
CA PHE A 233 14.75 -3.55 5.59
C PHE A 233 15.48 -2.43 6.35
N PHE A 234 16.56 -2.82 7.01
CA PHE A 234 17.52 -1.90 7.60
C PHE A 234 18.86 -2.13 6.91
N ASP A 235 19.46 -1.08 6.36
CA ASP A 235 20.76 -1.20 5.73
C ASP A 235 21.91 -1.22 6.77
N LYS A 236 23.15 -1.36 6.28
CA LYS A 236 24.37 -1.38 7.12
C LYS A 236 24.57 -0.10 7.96
N ASP A 237 23.96 1.01 7.57
CA ASP A 237 24.03 2.30 8.26
C ASP A 237 22.77 2.54 9.13
N SER A 238 21.98 1.47 9.37
CA SER A 238 20.73 1.50 10.12
C SER A 238 19.66 2.43 9.52
N LEU A 239 19.67 2.66 8.20
CA LEU A 239 18.58 3.34 7.52
C LEU A 239 17.44 2.35 7.28
N MET A 240 16.27 2.71 7.78
CA MET A 240 15.03 1.97 7.57
C MET A 240 14.39 2.36 6.24
N TYR A 241 14.01 1.38 5.41
CA TYR A 241 13.28 1.60 4.18
C TYR A 241 12.30 0.46 3.89
N ALA A 242 11.16 0.80 3.33
CA ALA A 242 10.21 -0.19 2.80
C ALA A 242 10.43 -0.33 1.29
N TYR A 243 10.40 -1.56 0.80
CA TYR A 243 10.42 -1.81 -0.64
C TYR A 243 9.01 -1.70 -1.21
N THR A 244 8.79 -0.66 -2.01
CA THR A 244 7.51 -0.39 -2.67
C THR A 244 7.56 -0.64 -4.19
N GLY A 245 8.73 -0.93 -4.76
CA GLY A 245 8.92 -1.23 -6.18
C GLY A 245 8.13 -2.47 -6.58
N PHE A 246 7.30 -2.35 -7.63
CA PHE A 246 6.36 -3.41 -8.02
C PHE A 246 5.49 -3.92 -6.84
N GLY A 247 5.24 -3.07 -5.83
CA GLY A 247 4.57 -3.45 -4.59
C GLY A 247 3.08 -3.79 -4.74
N ASP A 248 2.49 -3.58 -5.91
CA ASP A 248 1.16 -4.03 -6.31
C ASP A 248 1.19 -5.20 -7.32
N TYR A 249 2.37 -5.78 -7.54
CA TYR A 249 2.54 -7.05 -8.26
C TYR A 249 2.55 -8.22 -7.26
N PRO A 250 2.28 -9.44 -7.72
CA PRO A 250 2.37 -10.62 -6.87
C PRO A 250 3.77 -10.82 -6.28
N MET A 251 3.84 -11.03 -4.97
CA MET A 251 5.06 -11.40 -4.28
C MET A 251 4.91 -12.78 -3.62
N SER A 252 6.02 -13.47 -3.42
CA SER A 252 6.06 -14.73 -2.66
C SER A 252 6.17 -14.40 -1.17
N MET A 253 5.28 -14.96 -0.35
CA MET A 253 5.44 -14.84 1.10
C MET A 253 6.61 -15.69 1.59
N PRO A 254 7.52 -15.14 2.40
CA PRO A 254 8.71 -15.84 2.84
C PRO A 254 8.37 -16.94 3.86
N THR A 255 9.12 -18.02 3.80
CA THR A 255 9.09 -19.12 4.78
C THR A 255 10.38 -19.19 5.61
N LYS A 256 11.23 -18.18 5.52
CA LYS A 256 12.51 -18.00 6.21
C LYS A 256 12.83 -16.52 6.33
N LYS A 257 13.88 -16.18 7.09
CA LYS A 257 14.45 -14.82 7.06
C LYS A 257 14.94 -14.48 5.65
N ILE A 258 14.57 -13.31 5.14
CA ILE A 258 15.03 -12.73 3.88
C ILE A 258 15.99 -11.57 4.14
N ASN A 259 16.89 -11.33 3.19
CA ASN A 259 17.90 -10.28 3.29
C ASN A 259 17.71 -9.17 2.25
N SER A 260 16.88 -9.42 1.23
CA SER A 260 16.64 -8.44 0.18
C SER A 260 15.23 -8.60 -0.41
N PRO A 261 14.67 -7.54 -1.01
CA PRO A 261 13.35 -7.58 -1.64
C PRO A 261 13.30 -8.51 -2.86
N GLU A 262 14.41 -8.77 -3.53
CA GLU A 262 14.49 -9.67 -4.68
C GLU A 262 14.10 -11.11 -4.32
N GLU A 263 14.30 -11.53 -3.06
CA GLU A 263 13.90 -12.86 -2.59
C GLU A 263 12.36 -13.05 -2.55
N LEU A 264 11.59 -11.97 -2.60
CA LEU A 264 10.13 -12.00 -2.66
C LEU A 264 9.58 -11.95 -4.09
N ALA A 265 10.42 -11.64 -5.06
CA ALA A 265 9.99 -11.47 -6.45
C ALA A 265 9.53 -12.80 -7.06
N THR A 266 8.30 -12.85 -7.53
CA THR A 266 7.78 -14.00 -8.31
C THR A 266 8.37 -14.06 -9.72
N GLY A 267 8.86 -12.93 -10.21
CA GLY A 267 9.26 -12.73 -11.61
C GLY A 267 8.06 -12.72 -12.57
N TRP A 268 6.84 -12.61 -12.07
CA TRP A 268 5.63 -12.48 -12.90
C TRP A 268 5.42 -11.02 -13.24
N MET A 269 5.22 -10.76 -14.53
CA MET A 269 4.98 -9.42 -15.05
C MET A 269 3.49 -9.24 -15.34
N LEU A 270 3.04 -7.98 -15.38
CA LEU A 270 1.68 -7.64 -15.78
C LEU A 270 1.53 -7.83 -17.30
N LEU A 271 0.64 -8.74 -17.70
CA LEU A 271 0.39 -9.11 -19.09
C LEU A 271 -0.76 -8.32 -19.73
N SER A 272 -1.61 -7.67 -18.91
CA SER A 272 -2.88 -7.08 -19.33
C SER A 272 -2.83 -5.60 -19.66
N TYR A 273 -1.74 -4.88 -19.33
CA TYR A 273 -1.69 -3.43 -19.51
C TYR A 273 -1.97 -2.98 -20.94
N ARG A 274 -3.02 -2.16 -21.10
CA ARG A 274 -3.50 -1.62 -22.40
C ARG A 274 -3.69 -2.66 -23.50
N LYS A 275 -3.97 -3.92 -23.15
CA LYS A 275 -4.30 -4.96 -24.11
C LYS A 275 -5.71 -4.77 -24.67
N LEU A 276 -6.00 -5.40 -25.80
CA LEU A 276 -7.29 -5.32 -26.47
C LEU A 276 -8.38 -5.95 -25.60
N VAL A 277 -9.42 -5.19 -25.29
CA VAL A 277 -10.59 -5.65 -24.55
C VAL A 277 -11.81 -5.64 -25.44
N ARG A 278 -12.64 -6.69 -25.33
CA ARG A 278 -13.97 -6.78 -25.95
C ARG A 278 -15.00 -6.99 -24.84
N VAL A 279 -16.11 -6.31 -24.93
CA VAL A 279 -17.17 -6.32 -23.92
C VAL A 279 -18.52 -6.57 -24.55
N SER A 280 -19.49 -7.03 -23.74
CA SER A 280 -20.89 -7.19 -24.16
C SER A 280 -21.55 -5.84 -24.42
N SER A 281 -21.33 -4.88 -23.52
CA SER A 281 -21.82 -3.51 -23.59
C SER A 281 -20.88 -2.58 -22.82
N GLU A 282 -20.98 -1.26 -23.01
CA GLU A 282 -20.22 -0.30 -22.21
C GLU A 282 -20.94 1.03 -22.05
N GLN A 283 -20.82 1.61 -20.89
CA GLN A 283 -21.25 2.98 -20.66
C GLN A 283 -20.26 3.95 -21.28
N ARG A 284 -20.76 4.99 -21.95
CA ARG A 284 -19.93 6.01 -22.61
C ARG A 284 -18.87 6.64 -21.71
N LYS A 285 -19.14 6.78 -20.40
CA LYS A 285 -18.20 7.37 -19.41
C LYS A 285 -17.23 6.36 -18.83
N HIS A 286 -17.47 5.08 -19.02
CA HIS A 286 -16.73 3.97 -18.44
C HIS A 286 -16.38 2.93 -19.50
N PRO A 287 -15.50 3.31 -20.47
CA PRO A 287 -15.17 2.45 -21.61
C PRO A 287 -14.30 1.26 -21.19
N ALA A 288 -14.31 0.22 -22.03
CA ALA A 288 -13.63 -1.05 -21.77
C ALA A 288 -12.12 -0.92 -21.46
N CYS A 289 -11.43 0.04 -22.07
CA CYS A 289 -10.00 0.26 -21.85
C CYS A 289 -9.65 0.62 -20.41
N CYS A 290 -10.59 1.16 -19.63
CA CYS A 290 -10.38 1.49 -18.21
C CYS A 290 -10.23 0.25 -17.31
N ALA A 291 -10.57 -0.95 -17.77
CA ALA A 291 -10.34 -2.18 -17.01
C ALA A 291 -8.88 -2.66 -17.06
N VAL A 292 -8.03 -2.07 -17.91
CA VAL A 292 -6.63 -2.50 -18.15
C VAL A 292 -5.64 -1.34 -18.22
N ASP A 293 -5.95 -0.18 -17.65
CA ASP A 293 -5.14 1.04 -17.72
C ASP A 293 -4.22 1.26 -16.49
N GLU A 294 -4.20 0.32 -15.55
CA GLU A 294 -3.46 0.38 -14.28
C GLU A 294 -3.86 1.55 -13.36
N SER A 295 -5.13 1.95 -13.44
CA SER A 295 -5.70 2.94 -12.54
C SER A 295 -6.90 2.36 -11.79
N ILE A 296 -6.79 2.22 -10.48
CA ILE A 296 -7.91 1.76 -9.65
C ILE A 296 -9.07 2.77 -9.59
N ARG A 297 -8.83 4.03 -10.00
CA ARG A 297 -9.83 5.11 -10.00
C ARG A 297 -10.56 5.29 -11.33
N SER A 298 -10.23 4.51 -12.36
CA SER A 298 -10.97 4.39 -13.61
C SER A 298 -11.57 3.00 -13.72
N TRP A 299 -12.68 2.85 -14.43
CA TRP A 299 -13.31 1.54 -14.56
C TRP A 299 -14.12 1.43 -15.84
N TRP A 300 -14.23 0.21 -16.34
CA TRP A 300 -15.25 -0.16 -17.29
C TRP A 300 -16.56 -0.48 -16.58
N SER A 301 -17.69 -0.12 -17.17
CA SER A 301 -19.01 -0.55 -16.73
C SER A 301 -19.84 -0.99 -17.91
N ALA A 302 -20.45 -2.16 -17.81
CA ALA A 302 -21.52 -2.58 -18.70
C ALA A 302 -22.73 -1.65 -18.56
N GLU A 303 -23.64 -1.67 -19.52
CA GLU A 303 -24.91 -0.92 -19.43
C GLU A 303 -25.83 -1.47 -18.34
N THR A 304 -25.73 -2.77 -18.04
CA THR A 304 -26.56 -3.46 -17.06
C THR A 304 -25.76 -4.30 -16.08
N GLY A 305 -26.44 -4.84 -15.05
CA GLY A 305 -25.94 -5.88 -14.15
C GLY A 305 -26.47 -7.26 -14.50
N ASP A 306 -27.04 -7.44 -15.70
CA ASP A 306 -27.69 -8.69 -16.09
C ASP A 306 -26.69 -9.84 -16.24
N THR A 307 -27.14 -11.04 -15.97
CA THR A 307 -26.37 -12.26 -16.23
C THR A 307 -26.00 -12.34 -17.71
N GLY A 308 -24.71 -12.62 -17.98
CA GLY A 308 -24.17 -12.73 -19.34
C GLY A 308 -23.42 -11.48 -19.83
N GLU A 309 -23.45 -10.36 -19.13
CA GLU A 309 -22.52 -9.26 -19.39
C GLU A 309 -21.08 -9.77 -19.24
N PHE A 310 -20.17 -9.40 -20.15
CA PHE A 310 -18.82 -9.93 -20.13
C PHE A 310 -17.76 -8.91 -20.51
N LEU A 311 -16.55 -9.19 -20.05
CA LEU A 311 -15.30 -8.56 -20.47
C LEU A 311 -14.31 -9.65 -20.88
N SER A 312 -13.78 -9.56 -22.11
CA SER A 312 -12.80 -10.47 -22.67
C SER A 312 -11.53 -9.72 -23.07
N LEU A 313 -10.39 -10.24 -22.64
CA LEU A 313 -9.06 -9.68 -22.83
C LEU A 313 -8.28 -10.53 -23.85
N ASP A 314 -7.60 -9.91 -24.83
CA ASP A 314 -6.64 -10.53 -25.72
C ASP A 314 -5.22 -10.09 -25.34
N LEU A 315 -4.40 -10.97 -24.81
CA LEU A 315 -2.99 -10.70 -24.45
C LEU A 315 -2.08 -10.45 -25.67
N GLY A 316 -2.60 -10.72 -26.90
CA GLY A 316 -1.88 -10.57 -28.16
C GLY A 316 -1.13 -11.84 -28.59
N GLU A 317 -0.63 -12.59 -27.65
CA GLU A 317 0.06 -13.86 -27.84
C GLU A 317 -0.29 -14.87 -26.74
N VAL A 318 0.11 -16.13 -26.92
CA VAL A 318 -0.04 -17.12 -25.85
C VAL A 318 1.03 -16.88 -24.79
N CYS A 319 0.59 -16.49 -23.59
CA CYS A 319 1.45 -16.24 -22.44
C CYS A 319 1.32 -17.36 -21.39
N GLU A 320 2.30 -17.47 -20.52
CA GLU A 320 2.23 -18.25 -19.30
C GLU A 320 1.53 -17.41 -18.22
N VAL A 321 0.25 -17.70 -17.96
CA VAL A 321 -0.54 -17.02 -16.91
C VAL A 321 -0.33 -17.73 -15.57
N ARG A 322 -0.10 -16.97 -14.51
CA ARG A 322 0.17 -17.45 -13.15
C ARG A 322 -0.82 -16.95 -12.11
N ALA A 323 -1.28 -15.71 -12.26
CA ALA A 323 -2.27 -15.14 -11.35
C ALA A 323 -3.18 -14.15 -12.09
N ILE A 324 -4.38 -13.97 -11.56
CA ILE A 324 -5.40 -13.07 -12.10
C ILE A 324 -5.99 -12.29 -10.93
N GLN A 325 -6.05 -10.96 -11.07
CA GLN A 325 -6.68 -10.07 -10.10
C GLN A 325 -7.84 -9.36 -10.79
N ILE A 326 -9.00 -9.35 -10.12
CA ILE A 326 -10.20 -8.66 -10.59
C ILE A 326 -10.65 -7.72 -9.48
N ASN A 327 -10.72 -6.42 -9.79
CA ASN A 327 -11.29 -5.43 -8.89
C ASN A 327 -12.59 -4.92 -9.48
N PHE A 328 -13.71 -5.18 -8.79
CA PHE A 328 -15.01 -4.66 -9.14
C PHE A 328 -15.13 -3.18 -8.74
N ALA A 329 -15.90 -2.41 -9.48
CA ALA A 329 -16.00 -0.95 -9.30
C ALA A 329 -17.30 -0.50 -8.61
N ASP A 330 -18.19 -1.41 -8.29
CA ASP A 330 -19.44 -1.16 -7.57
C ASP A 330 -20.35 -0.08 -8.22
N GLU A 331 -20.37 0.01 -9.56
CA GLU A 331 -21.16 1.03 -10.27
C GLU A 331 -22.65 0.84 -10.00
N ASP A 332 -23.28 1.88 -9.44
CA ASP A 332 -24.67 1.88 -8.98
C ASP A 332 -25.02 0.79 -7.94
N ALA A 333 -24.02 0.15 -7.32
CA ALA A 333 -24.25 -0.88 -6.32
C ALA A 333 -24.84 -0.29 -5.03
N GLN A 334 -25.73 -1.06 -4.40
CA GLN A 334 -26.31 -0.77 -3.08
C GLN A 334 -25.86 -1.87 -2.12
N LEU A 335 -24.69 -1.68 -1.52
CA LEU A 335 -24.07 -2.65 -0.65
C LEU A 335 -24.74 -2.63 0.73
N SER A 336 -25.12 -3.79 1.22
CA SER A 336 -25.81 -3.98 2.51
C SER A 336 -25.02 -4.85 3.49
N GLY A 337 -23.89 -5.45 3.05
CA GLY A 337 -23.10 -6.40 3.82
C GLY A 337 -23.73 -7.79 3.92
N GLY A 338 -24.65 -8.11 3.03
CA GLY A 338 -25.36 -9.41 2.97
C GLY A 338 -24.84 -10.33 1.85
N VAL A 339 -25.41 -11.52 1.78
CA VAL A 339 -25.14 -12.50 0.70
C VAL A 339 -25.45 -11.94 -0.69
N SER A 340 -26.40 -11.01 -0.76
CA SER A 340 -26.77 -10.30 -2.01
C SER A 340 -25.66 -9.37 -2.53
N ASP A 341 -24.65 -9.08 -1.72
CA ASP A 341 -23.53 -8.22 -2.09
C ASP A 341 -22.39 -9.00 -2.78
N THR A 342 -22.57 -10.28 -3.00
CA THR A 342 -21.56 -11.17 -3.56
C THR A 342 -21.45 -11.02 -5.08
N TYR A 343 -20.22 -10.87 -5.57
CA TYR A 343 -19.92 -10.99 -6.99
C TYR A 343 -19.80 -12.46 -7.40
N GLN A 344 -20.61 -12.89 -8.36
CA GLN A 344 -20.55 -14.23 -8.96
C GLN A 344 -20.30 -14.11 -10.46
N TYR A 345 -19.34 -14.86 -10.98
CA TYR A 345 -18.94 -14.77 -12.39
C TYR A 345 -18.25 -16.06 -12.87
N HIS A 346 -18.26 -16.27 -14.18
CA HIS A 346 -17.41 -17.26 -14.80
C HIS A 346 -16.08 -16.63 -15.19
N LEU A 347 -14.97 -17.25 -14.82
CA LEU A 347 -13.63 -16.93 -15.28
C LEU A 347 -13.16 -18.01 -16.21
N GLU A 348 -12.84 -17.66 -17.45
CA GLU A 348 -12.49 -18.59 -18.50
C GLU A 348 -11.23 -18.17 -19.25
N THR A 349 -10.54 -19.13 -19.84
CA THR A 349 -9.32 -18.95 -20.63
C THR A 349 -9.40 -19.67 -21.95
N SER A 350 -8.67 -19.16 -22.96
CA SER A 350 -8.56 -19.77 -24.27
C SER A 350 -7.23 -19.44 -24.95
N THR A 351 -6.73 -20.34 -25.78
CA THR A 351 -5.56 -20.09 -26.65
C THR A 351 -5.95 -19.62 -28.04
N ASP A 352 -7.19 -19.87 -28.49
CA ASP A 352 -7.68 -19.60 -29.85
C ASP A 352 -8.88 -18.68 -29.93
N GLY A 353 -9.42 -18.25 -28.76
CA GLY A 353 -10.63 -17.42 -28.66
C GLY A 353 -11.93 -18.13 -29.01
N LYS A 354 -11.89 -19.45 -29.27
CA LYS A 354 -13.06 -20.25 -29.65
C LYS A 354 -13.38 -21.32 -28.62
N LYS A 355 -12.37 -22.02 -28.12
CA LYS A 355 -12.53 -23.06 -27.10
C LYS A 355 -12.13 -22.50 -25.76
N TRP A 356 -13.12 -22.35 -24.87
CA TRP A 356 -12.97 -21.79 -23.54
C TRP A 356 -12.90 -22.89 -22.48
N LYS A 357 -12.06 -22.67 -21.46
CA LYS A 357 -11.91 -23.54 -20.30
C LYS A 357 -12.10 -22.75 -19.03
N PRO A 358 -12.85 -23.24 -18.05
CA PRO A 358 -13.02 -22.53 -16.78
C PRO A 358 -11.72 -22.47 -15.99
N VAL A 359 -11.54 -21.38 -15.23
CA VAL A 359 -10.45 -21.14 -14.29
C VAL A 359 -11.05 -20.98 -12.90
N GLY A 360 -11.14 -22.06 -12.16
CA GLY A 360 -11.78 -22.11 -10.85
C GLY A 360 -13.30 -21.90 -10.92
N GLU A 361 -13.97 -22.10 -9.78
CA GLU A 361 -15.41 -21.92 -9.65
C GLU A 361 -15.68 -20.63 -8.87
N LYS A 362 -16.25 -19.65 -9.53
CA LYS A 362 -16.60 -18.35 -8.98
C LYS A 362 -18.10 -18.04 -9.05
N SER A 363 -18.85 -18.86 -9.78
CA SER A 363 -20.29 -18.66 -10.01
C SER A 363 -21.17 -19.07 -8.82
N LEU A 364 -20.60 -19.83 -7.87
CA LEU A 364 -21.30 -20.29 -6.66
C LEU A 364 -20.80 -19.60 -5.37
N ARG A 365 -20.06 -18.53 -5.50
CA ARG A 365 -19.50 -17.80 -4.35
C ARG A 365 -20.62 -17.18 -3.51
N ILE A 366 -20.48 -17.28 -2.20
CA ILE A 366 -21.42 -16.72 -1.21
C ILE A 366 -20.76 -15.67 -0.29
N THR A 367 -19.48 -15.41 -0.47
CA THR A 367 -18.73 -14.39 0.30
C THR A 367 -18.42 -13.20 -0.57
N ASP A 368 -18.61 -12.02 -0.03
CA ASP A 368 -18.21 -10.78 -0.70
C ASP A 368 -16.70 -10.77 -0.98
N THR A 369 -16.33 -10.49 -2.22
CA THR A 369 -14.93 -10.43 -2.64
C THR A 369 -14.80 -9.41 -3.77
N PRO A 370 -14.88 -8.11 -3.45
CA PRO A 370 -14.79 -7.03 -4.43
C PRO A 370 -13.42 -6.91 -5.07
N HIS A 371 -12.38 -7.49 -4.42
CA HIS A 371 -11.00 -7.54 -4.91
C HIS A 371 -10.56 -9.00 -4.95
N ASP A 372 -10.90 -9.70 -6.02
CA ASP A 372 -10.60 -11.13 -6.13
C ASP A 372 -9.21 -11.38 -6.71
N TYR A 373 -8.44 -12.23 -6.04
CA TYR A 373 -7.11 -12.63 -6.47
C TYR A 373 -7.03 -14.15 -6.60
N VAL A 374 -6.76 -14.63 -7.83
CA VAL A 374 -6.73 -16.04 -8.19
C VAL A 374 -5.29 -16.42 -8.53
N VAL A 375 -4.65 -17.19 -7.66
CA VAL A 375 -3.36 -17.81 -7.93
C VAL A 375 -3.59 -19.19 -8.55
N LEU A 376 -2.89 -19.48 -9.65
CA LEU A 376 -2.98 -20.76 -10.34
C LEU A 376 -1.93 -21.70 -9.78
N GLU A 377 -2.32 -22.90 -9.34
CA GLU A 377 -1.40 -23.94 -8.85
C GLU A 377 -0.36 -24.32 -9.90
N LYS A 378 -0.77 -24.32 -11.17
CA LYS A 378 0.10 -24.59 -12.32
C LYS A 378 -0.04 -23.46 -13.34
N PRO A 379 1.06 -23.13 -14.05
CA PRO A 379 0.98 -22.15 -15.12
C PRO A 379 -0.02 -22.57 -16.19
N LEU A 380 -0.75 -21.61 -16.71
CA LEU A 380 -1.76 -21.84 -17.73
C LEU A 380 -1.36 -21.11 -19.02
N ALA A 381 -1.20 -21.86 -20.11
CA ALA A 381 -1.00 -21.27 -21.43
C ALA A 381 -2.31 -20.62 -21.90
N SER A 382 -2.33 -19.30 -22.06
CA SER A 382 -3.52 -18.56 -22.48
C SER A 382 -3.16 -17.32 -23.30
N ARG A 383 -3.97 -17.04 -24.32
CA ARG A 383 -3.98 -15.76 -25.02
C ARG A 383 -5.20 -14.93 -24.64
N TYR A 384 -6.33 -15.59 -24.43
CA TYR A 384 -7.60 -14.91 -24.13
C TYR A 384 -8.07 -15.28 -22.73
N LEU A 385 -8.53 -14.27 -21.98
CA LEU A 385 -9.23 -14.45 -20.71
C LEU A 385 -10.58 -13.75 -20.79
N ARG A 386 -11.59 -14.30 -20.11
CA ARG A 386 -12.94 -13.73 -20.08
C ARG A 386 -13.55 -13.88 -18.70
N ILE A 387 -14.15 -12.79 -18.23
CA ILE A 387 -15.08 -12.83 -17.10
C ILE A 387 -16.49 -12.59 -17.63
N THR A 388 -17.43 -13.40 -17.17
CA THR A 388 -18.85 -13.31 -17.55
C THR A 388 -19.69 -13.21 -16.28
N ASN A 389 -20.50 -12.18 -16.16
CA ASN A 389 -21.36 -11.95 -15.01
C ASN A 389 -22.38 -13.07 -14.81
N VAL A 390 -22.52 -13.52 -13.57
CA VAL A 390 -23.62 -14.36 -13.09
C VAL A 390 -24.51 -13.55 -12.15
N HIS A 391 -23.89 -12.80 -11.22
CA HIS A 391 -24.57 -11.94 -10.27
C HIS A 391 -23.65 -10.79 -9.81
N VAL A 392 -24.21 -9.60 -9.70
CA VAL A 392 -23.57 -8.44 -9.06
C VAL A 392 -24.45 -7.90 -7.94
N PRO A 393 -23.87 -7.29 -6.90
CA PRO A 393 -24.65 -6.56 -5.90
C PRO A 393 -25.37 -5.41 -6.57
N ALA A 394 -26.68 -5.33 -6.44
CA ALA A 394 -27.59 -4.34 -7.06
C ALA A 394 -26.86 -3.19 -7.79
N GLY A 395 -26.86 -3.19 -9.11
CA GLY A 395 -26.13 -2.19 -9.91
C GLY A 395 -25.68 -2.75 -11.24
N LYS A 396 -24.49 -2.39 -11.69
CA LYS A 396 -23.96 -2.76 -13.00
C LYS A 396 -22.71 -3.63 -12.87
N PHE A 397 -22.50 -4.48 -13.89
CA PHE A 397 -21.27 -5.25 -13.97
C PHE A 397 -20.14 -4.30 -14.35
N SER A 398 -19.25 -4.00 -13.41
CA SER A 398 -18.21 -3.00 -13.57
C SER A 398 -16.87 -3.45 -12.95
N VAL A 399 -15.77 -3.13 -13.63
CA VAL A 399 -14.42 -3.58 -13.29
C VAL A 399 -13.44 -2.44 -13.40
N SER A 400 -12.75 -2.10 -12.31
CA SER A 400 -11.66 -1.12 -12.26
C SER A 400 -10.30 -1.71 -12.56
N GLY A 401 -10.16 -3.05 -12.50
CA GLY A 401 -8.91 -3.70 -12.87
C GLY A 401 -9.11 -5.17 -13.22
N PHE A 402 -8.74 -5.55 -14.44
CA PHE A 402 -8.59 -6.93 -14.85
C PHE A 402 -7.12 -7.20 -15.13
N ARG A 403 -6.40 -7.52 -14.07
CA ARG A 403 -4.95 -7.66 -14.06
C ARG A 403 -4.57 -9.12 -14.19
N VAL A 404 -3.71 -9.43 -15.17
CA VAL A 404 -3.23 -10.79 -15.45
C VAL A 404 -1.73 -10.80 -15.29
N PHE A 405 -1.20 -11.70 -14.47
CA PHE A 405 0.21 -11.81 -14.16
C PHE A 405 0.79 -13.13 -14.66
N GLY A 406 2.04 -13.06 -15.13
CA GLY A 406 2.74 -14.22 -15.67
C GLY A 406 3.96 -13.83 -16.48
N LYS A 407 4.22 -14.55 -17.56
CA LYS A 407 5.33 -14.29 -18.49
C LYS A 407 4.88 -14.39 -19.95
N ALA A 408 5.24 -13.39 -20.74
CA ALA A 408 5.19 -13.47 -22.20
C ALA A 408 6.42 -14.22 -22.75
N ASN A 409 6.29 -14.79 -23.94
CA ASN A 409 7.40 -15.47 -24.60
C ASN A 409 8.28 -14.51 -25.40
N LYS A 410 8.77 -13.47 -24.69
CA LYS A 410 9.67 -12.47 -25.26
C LYS A 410 10.75 -12.06 -24.24
N PRO A 411 11.90 -11.50 -24.68
CA PRO A 411 12.92 -11.00 -23.77
C PRO A 411 12.44 -9.77 -23.01
N ALA A 412 13.10 -9.47 -21.90
CA ALA A 412 13.01 -8.14 -21.26
C ALA A 412 13.48 -7.05 -22.25
N PRO A 413 13.02 -5.80 -22.12
CA PRO A 413 13.42 -4.71 -23.01
C PRO A 413 14.89 -4.35 -22.84
N SER A 414 15.46 -3.59 -23.77
CA SER A 414 16.80 -3.06 -23.63
C SER A 414 16.87 -2.07 -22.44
N MET A 415 18.09 -1.87 -21.93
CA MET A 415 18.34 -0.89 -20.87
C MET A 415 18.11 0.55 -21.40
N VAL A 416 17.66 1.45 -20.51
CA VAL A 416 17.62 2.89 -20.78
C VAL A 416 19.06 3.39 -20.82
N ASP A 417 19.52 3.78 -21.98
CA ASP A 417 20.91 4.22 -22.22
C ASP A 417 21.12 5.72 -22.06
N SER A 418 20.05 6.50 -22.23
CA SER A 418 20.11 7.97 -22.18
C SER A 418 18.95 8.55 -21.39
N TRP A 419 19.27 9.27 -20.33
CA TRP A 419 18.30 10.02 -19.55
C TRP A 419 18.95 11.26 -18.91
N ARG A 420 18.12 12.22 -18.52
CA ARG A 420 18.53 13.42 -17.80
C ARG A 420 17.50 13.79 -16.75
N GLY A 421 17.96 14.36 -15.65
CA GLY A 421 17.12 14.90 -14.58
C GLY A 421 17.47 16.34 -14.25
N LEU A 422 16.49 17.07 -13.76
CA LEU A 422 16.66 18.46 -13.30
C LEU A 422 15.79 18.71 -12.08
N ARG A 423 16.38 19.27 -11.02
CA ARG A 423 15.60 19.77 -9.86
C ARG A 423 14.93 21.09 -10.25
N ASP A 424 13.67 21.25 -9.83
CA ASP A 424 12.97 22.51 -10.04
C ASP A 424 13.64 23.63 -9.22
N VAL A 425 14.07 24.68 -9.89
CA VAL A 425 14.79 25.83 -9.27
C VAL A 425 13.89 26.64 -8.33
N ASN A 426 12.58 26.63 -8.56
CA ASN A 426 11.59 27.35 -7.76
C ASN A 426 11.02 26.47 -6.60
N ASP A 427 11.10 25.16 -6.76
CA ASP A 427 10.64 24.22 -5.74
C ASP A 427 11.47 22.93 -5.76
N ARG A 428 12.58 22.96 -5.06
CA ARG A 428 13.52 21.85 -5.00
C ARG A 428 12.97 20.55 -4.41
N ARG A 429 11.69 20.54 -3.98
CA ARG A 429 10.98 19.32 -3.59
C ARG A 429 10.54 18.48 -4.81
N ASN A 430 10.77 18.99 -6.04
CA ASN A 430 10.42 18.35 -7.29
C ASN A 430 11.65 18.12 -8.18
N ALA A 431 11.63 17.03 -8.94
CA ALA A 431 12.62 16.73 -9.97
C ALA A 431 11.92 16.22 -11.25
N THR A 432 12.27 16.77 -12.39
CA THR A 432 11.80 16.26 -13.68
C THR A 432 12.86 15.35 -14.28
N LEU A 433 12.45 14.14 -14.68
CA LEU A 433 13.29 13.19 -15.40
C LEU A 433 12.72 12.96 -16.80
N ARG A 434 13.60 12.83 -17.80
CA ARG A 434 13.28 12.48 -19.18
C ARG A 434 14.29 11.47 -19.70
N TRP A 435 13.82 10.47 -20.43
CA TRP A 435 14.66 9.41 -21.00
C TRP A 435 14.26 9.09 -22.44
N ASN A 436 15.15 8.41 -23.17
CA ASN A 436 14.83 7.90 -24.48
C ASN A 436 13.78 6.79 -24.40
N ASN A 437 12.90 6.74 -25.39
CA ASN A 437 11.99 5.62 -25.50
C ASN A 437 12.77 4.33 -25.81
N VAL A 438 12.47 3.27 -25.07
CA VAL A 438 13.05 1.94 -25.29
C VAL A 438 12.03 1.10 -26.03
N GLU A 439 12.44 0.51 -27.17
CA GLU A 439 11.60 -0.37 -27.96
C GLU A 439 11.13 -1.55 -27.10
N ASP A 440 9.87 -1.94 -27.25
CA ASP A 440 9.21 -3.00 -26.47
C ASP A 440 9.10 -2.76 -24.96
N ALA A 441 9.50 -1.61 -24.41
CA ALA A 441 9.22 -1.30 -23.03
C ALA A 441 7.74 -0.95 -22.85
N VAL A 442 7.10 -1.56 -21.85
CA VAL A 442 5.74 -1.25 -21.39
C VAL A 442 5.76 -0.15 -20.34
N GLY A 443 6.84 -0.07 -19.60
CA GLY A 443 7.03 0.94 -18.58
C GLY A 443 8.45 0.96 -18.01
N TYR A 444 8.62 1.83 -17.02
CA TYR A 444 9.90 2.11 -16.39
C TYR A 444 9.73 2.17 -14.87
N ASN A 445 10.75 1.73 -14.14
CA ASN A 445 10.82 1.93 -12.69
C ASN A 445 11.95 2.90 -12.39
N ILE A 446 11.61 4.05 -11.85
CA ILE A 446 12.57 5.06 -11.42
C ILE A 446 13.00 4.72 -9.99
N ARG A 447 14.25 4.31 -9.82
CA ARG A 447 14.84 4.12 -8.50
C ARG A 447 15.57 5.39 -8.09
N TYR A 448 15.38 5.83 -6.86
CA TYR A 448 16.05 7.04 -6.37
C TYR A 448 16.29 7.01 -4.85
N GLY A 449 17.21 7.84 -4.42
CA GLY A 449 17.60 7.96 -3.01
C GLY A 449 18.69 9.01 -2.80
N THR A 450 19.14 9.13 -1.56
CA THR A 450 20.08 10.17 -1.12
C THR A 450 21.56 9.80 -1.31
N SER A 451 21.83 8.59 -1.79
CA SER A 451 23.19 8.11 -2.11
C SER A 451 23.13 7.18 -3.34
N PRO A 452 24.19 7.08 -4.16
CA PRO A 452 24.19 6.23 -5.35
C PRO A 452 24.04 4.73 -5.03
N ASP A 453 24.41 4.29 -3.83
CA ASP A 453 24.25 2.92 -3.33
C ASP A 453 22.95 2.71 -2.52
N LYS A 454 22.11 3.74 -2.35
CA LYS A 454 20.87 3.73 -1.53
C LYS A 454 19.66 4.24 -2.30
N LEU A 455 19.39 3.64 -3.45
CA LEU A 455 18.23 3.98 -4.29
C LEU A 455 17.00 3.18 -3.81
N TYR A 456 16.51 3.48 -2.61
CA TYR A 456 15.47 2.70 -1.95
C TYR A 456 14.04 3.11 -2.32
N HIS A 457 13.84 4.33 -2.85
CA HIS A 457 12.56 4.73 -3.41
C HIS A 457 12.38 4.17 -4.81
N ASN A 458 11.13 3.88 -5.15
CA ASN A 458 10.70 3.40 -6.46
C ASN A 458 9.54 4.25 -6.97
N TYR A 459 9.46 4.42 -8.28
CA TYR A 459 8.34 5.08 -8.95
C TYR A 459 8.09 4.42 -10.30
N ILE A 460 6.97 3.74 -10.47
CA ILE A 460 6.60 3.08 -11.73
C ILE A 460 5.92 4.08 -12.66
N VAL A 461 6.35 4.09 -13.92
CA VAL A 461 5.79 4.89 -15.01
C VAL A 461 5.38 3.96 -16.14
N TYR A 462 4.11 3.98 -16.53
CA TYR A 462 3.60 3.22 -17.66
C TYR A 462 3.42 4.10 -18.89
N GLY A 463 3.95 3.64 -20.04
CA GLY A 463 3.66 4.21 -21.36
C GLY A 463 4.11 5.65 -21.57
N ASP A 464 4.98 6.18 -20.72
CA ASP A 464 5.53 7.54 -20.82
C ASP A 464 7.06 7.49 -20.63
N ASN A 465 7.76 8.53 -21.07
CA ASN A 465 9.22 8.69 -20.97
C ASN A 465 9.62 10.01 -20.28
N GLU A 466 8.70 10.60 -19.55
CA GLU A 466 8.90 11.76 -18.70
C GLU A 466 8.12 11.61 -17.39
N ILE A 467 8.69 12.10 -16.28
CA ILE A 467 8.00 12.17 -14.99
C ILE A 467 8.48 13.35 -14.15
N ILE A 468 7.61 13.90 -13.35
CA ILE A 468 7.96 14.80 -12.26
C ILE A 468 7.84 14.04 -10.95
N ILE A 469 8.97 13.65 -10.39
CA ILE A 469 9.03 13.10 -9.04
C ILE A 469 8.82 14.24 -8.06
N LYS A 470 7.84 14.11 -7.19
CA LYS A 470 7.52 15.06 -6.12
C LYS A 470 7.72 14.39 -4.76
N GLY A 471 7.62 15.17 -3.69
CA GLY A 471 7.81 14.62 -2.36
C GLY A 471 9.29 14.50 -1.93
N LEU A 472 10.22 15.14 -2.62
CA LEU A 472 11.63 15.15 -2.25
C LEU A 472 11.89 16.14 -1.10
N HIS A 473 12.96 15.95 -0.34
CA HIS A 473 13.46 16.96 0.60
C HIS A 473 14.14 18.10 -0.16
N ALA A 474 13.82 19.34 0.17
CA ALA A 474 14.30 20.51 -0.57
C ALA A 474 15.82 20.67 -0.55
N GLU A 475 16.47 20.29 0.56
CA GLU A 475 17.90 20.52 0.81
C GLU A 475 18.77 19.29 0.55
N TRP A 476 18.18 18.09 0.37
CA TRP A 476 18.94 16.88 0.14
C TRP A 476 19.33 16.72 -1.32
N GLU A 477 20.44 16.04 -1.53
CA GLU A 477 20.86 15.55 -2.83
C GLU A 477 20.17 14.23 -3.17
N TYR A 478 19.84 14.04 -4.44
CA TYR A 478 19.21 12.81 -4.88
C TYR A 478 19.91 12.22 -6.10
N TYR A 479 20.03 10.92 -6.11
CA TYR A 479 20.56 10.08 -7.18
C TYR A 479 19.42 9.25 -7.76
N PHE A 480 19.45 9.06 -9.08
CA PHE A 480 18.40 8.37 -9.82
C PHE A 480 19.00 7.32 -10.75
N ALA A 481 18.23 6.26 -11.01
CA ALA A 481 18.46 5.26 -12.04
C ALA A 481 17.12 4.84 -12.63
N ILE A 482 17.09 4.38 -13.89
CA ILE A 482 15.86 4.05 -14.60
C ILE A 482 15.95 2.63 -15.12
N ASP A 483 15.10 1.75 -14.62
CA ASP A 483 14.91 0.38 -15.13
C ASP A 483 13.82 0.40 -16.21
N SER A 484 13.91 -0.45 -17.21
CA SER A 484 12.85 -0.69 -18.19
C SER A 484 12.21 -2.04 -17.95
N PHE A 485 10.91 -2.18 -18.26
CA PHE A 485 10.23 -3.49 -18.14
C PHE A 485 9.16 -3.67 -19.20
N ASN A 486 8.86 -4.95 -19.48
CA ASN A 486 7.74 -5.40 -20.29
C ASN A 486 7.16 -6.72 -19.74
N GLU A 487 6.31 -7.38 -20.49
CA GLU A 487 5.69 -8.65 -20.11
C GLU A 487 6.69 -9.83 -20.05
N GLY A 488 7.89 -9.69 -20.62
CA GLY A 488 8.98 -10.68 -20.56
C GLY A 488 9.87 -10.53 -19.33
N GLY A 489 9.98 -9.33 -18.76
CA GLY A 489 10.82 -9.10 -17.59
C GLY A 489 11.27 -7.65 -17.40
N ILE A 490 12.24 -7.47 -16.51
CA ILE A 490 12.82 -6.21 -16.11
C ILE A 490 14.29 -6.16 -16.51
N THR A 491 14.71 -5.04 -17.12
CA THR A 491 16.13 -4.73 -17.35
C THR A 491 16.54 -3.58 -16.45
N ARG A 492 17.51 -3.85 -15.58
CA ARG A 492 17.98 -2.90 -14.58
C ARG A 492 18.88 -1.84 -15.22
N GLY A 493 18.60 -0.55 -14.96
CA GLY A 493 19.45 0.55 -15.37
C GLY A 493 20.72 0.61 -14.51
N GLU A 494 21.87 0.70 -15.16
CA GLU A 494 23.18 0.78 -14.50
C GLU A 494 23.64 2.23 -14.29
N LYS A 495 23.15 3.15 -15.10
CA LYS A 495 23.49 4.56 -15.02
C LYS A 495 22.83 5.20 -13.80
N VAL A 496 23.66 5.59 -12.81
CA VAL A 496 23.22 6.30 -11.60
C VAL A 496 23.78 7.71 -11.67
N GLU A 497 22.91 8.72 -11.67
CA GLU A 497 23.34 10.11 -11.72
C GLU A 497 22.68 10.94 -10.62
N LYS A 498 23.46 11.94 -10.15
CA LYS A 498 22.97 12.98 -9.25
C LYS A 498 22.17 14.00 -10.08
N VAL A 499 20.96 14.33 -9.60
CA VAL A 499 20.10 15.35 -10.20
C VAL A 499 20.21 16.64 -9.41
N LEU A 500 20.71 17.69 -10.07
CA LEU A 500 21.02 19.01 -9.49
C LEU A 500 19.87 20.01 -9.64
#